data_8476c44030ab9868b2ecc23211d7468e
#
_entry.id   8476c44030ab9868b2ecc23211d7468e
#
_cell.length_a   1.000
_cell.length_b   1.000
_cell.length_c   1.000
_cell.angle_alpha   90.00
_cell.angle_beta   90.00
_cell.angle_gamma   90.00
#
_symmetry.space_group_name_H-M   'P 1'
#
loop_
_entity.id
_entity.type
_entity.pdbx_description
1 polymer ?
#
loop_
_entity_poly.entity_id
_entity_poly.type
_entity_poly.pdbx_seq_one_letter_code
_entity_poly.pdbx_strand_id
1 'polypeptide(L)'
;MQVLIIDNDIAYRNGVSMAASNKHWIPVSCGDIRTAKKIISSTLPDLIISDCLLYGETVIDLLVWMKLQRIDIPVIAVSAAADEALSAAVIKNGADCFYDKLNFTLSKIYEVLEKHQS
;
A
#
# COMPACT_ATOMS: atom_id res chain seq x y z
N MET A 1 5.66 -9.71 10.51
CA MET A 1 5.03 -9.39 9.21
C MET A 1 5.85 -8.35 8.50
N GLN A 2 6.13 -8.56 7.23
CA GLN A 2 6.85 -7.59 6.40
C GLN A 2 5.85 -6.67 5.69
N VAL A 3 6.04 -5.35 5.84
CA VAL A 3 5.13 -4.34 5.28
C VAL A 3 5.92 -3.47 4.30
N LEU A 4 5.45 -3.41 3.05
CA LEU A 4 6.01 -2.52 2.04
C LEU A 4 5.22 -1.22 2.02
N ILE A 5 5.91 -0.10 2.18
CA ILE A 5 5.31 1.23 2.20
C ILE A 5 5.80 2.01 0.97
N ILE A 6 4.88 2.41 0.12
CA ILE A 6 5.19 3.11 -1.14
C ILE A 6 4.63 4.52 -1.05
N ASP A 7 5.50 5.52 -0.97
CA ASP A 7 5.09 6.90 -0.88
C ASP A 7 6.27 7.80 -1.23
N ASN A 8 6.07 8.80 -2.08
CA ASN A 8 7.12 9.74 -2.42
C ASN A 8 7.31 10.84 -1.36
N ASP A 9 6.38 10.95 -0.40
CA ASP A 9 6.53 11.83 0.76
C ASP A 9 7.38 11.11 1.81
N ILE A 10 8.63 11.54 1.96
CA ILE A 10 9.59 10.91 2.85
C ILE A 10 9.13 10.97 4.31
N ALA A 11 8.54 12.09 4.73
CA ALA A 11 8.09 12.24 6.11
C ALA A 11 6.96 11.26 6.44
N TYR A 12 5.96 11.13 5.56
CA TYR A 12 4.87 10.19 5.74
C TYR A 12 5.38 8.75 5.75
N ARG A 13 6.23 8.41 4.79
CA ARG A 13 6.82 7.07 4.65
C ARG A 13 7.60 6.68 5.91
N ASN A 14 8.41 7.60 6.44
CA ASN A 14 9.16 7.35 7.66
C ASN A 14 8.26 7.20 8.88
N GLY A 15 7.20 7.99 8.97
CA GLY A 15 6.23 7.90 10.06
C GLY A 15 5.53 6.56 10.10
N VAL A 16 5.06 6.09 8.96
CA VAL A 16 4.41 4.77 8.87
C VAL A 16 5.42 3.65 9.17
N SER A 17 6.65 3.76 8.67
CA SER A 17 7.70 2.77 8.94
C SER A 17 8.01 2.68 10.43
N MET A 18 8.11 3.82 11.12
CA MET A 18 8.36 3.85 12.55
C MET A 18 7.20 3.20 13.33
N ALA A 19 5.96 3.52 12.95
CA ALA A 19 4.79 2.92 13.60
C ALA A 19 4.74 1.41 13.39
N ALA A 20 5.11 0.93 12.20
CA ALA A 20 5.19 -0.50 11.92
C ALA A 20 6.27 -1.18 12.78
N SER A 21 7.44 -0.55 12.90
CA SER A 21 8.53 -1.06 13.75
C SER A 21 8.10 -1.17 15.21
N ASN A 22 7.31 -0.21 15.69
CA ASN A 22 6.79 -0.24 17.06
C ASN A 22 5.84 -1.40 17.32
N LYS A 23 5.25 -1.96 16.26
CA LYS A 23 4.43 -3.17 16.35
C LYS A 23 5.25 -4.45 16.12
N HIS A 24 6.57 -4.35 16.06
CA HIS A 24 7.49 -5.44 15.77
C HIS A 24 7.31 -6.02 14.36
N TRP A 25 6.75 -5.27 13.44
CA TRP A 25 6.72 -5.62 12.03
C TRP A 25 8.00 -5.14 11.35
N ILE A 26 8.29 -5.64 10.17
CA ILE A 26 9.48 -5.30 9.41
C ILE A 26 9.07 -4.37 8.25
N PRO A 27 9.29 -3.05 8.38
CA PRO A 27 8.97 -2.12 7.29
C PRO A 27 10.07 -2.09 6.25
N VAL A 28 9.66 -2.08 4.98
CA VAL A 28 10.51 -1.76 3.85
C VAL A 28 9.81 -0.64 3.10
N SER A 29 10.50 0.39 2.70
CA SER A 29 9.87 1.53 2.06
C SER A 29 10.57 1.96 0.79
N CYS A 30 9.80 2.55 -0.14
CA CYS A 30 10.31 3.11 -1.37
C CYS A 30 9.41 4.25 -1.83
N GLY A 31 9.88 5.01 -2.83
CA GLY A 31 9.19 6.21 -3.29
C GLY A 31 8.49 6.08 -4.65
N ASP A 32 8.61 4.96 -5.33
CA ASP A 32 8.09 4.81 -6.68
C ASP A 32 7.67 3.36 -6.97
N ILE A 33 6.85 3.20 -8.01
CA ILE A 33 6.29 1.90 -8.39
C ILE A 33 7.36 0.97 -8.96
N ARG A 34 8.32 1.49 -9.70
CA ARG A 34 9.39 0.68 -10.28
C ARG A 34 10.20 -0.05 -9.21
N THR A 35 10.60 0.67 -8.17
CA THR A 35 11.32 0.09 -7.02
C THR A 35 10.41 -0.88 -6.28
N ALA A 36 9.13 -0.53 -6.11
CA ALA A 36 8.16 -1.40 -5.45
C ALA A 36 8.05 -2.76 -6.15
N LYS A 37 7.98 -2.77 -7.47
CA LYS A 37 7.91 -4.02 -8.25
C LYS A 37 9.12 -4.92 -8.01
N LYS A 38 10.31 -4.34 -7.90
CA LYS A 38 11.53 -5.08 -7.60
C LYS A 38 11.49 -5.69 -6.21
N ILE A 39 11.04 -4.92 -5.22
CA ILE A 39 10.93 -5.39 -3.84
C ILE A 39 9.90 -6.52 -3.75
N ILE A 40 8.72 -6.33 -4.34
CA ILE A 40 7.66 -7.33 -4.33
C ILE A 40 8.14 -8.63 -4.96
N SER A 41 8.84 -8.55 -6.09
CA SER A 41 9.33 -9.72 -6.80
C SER A 41 10.39 -10.50 -6.01
N SER A 42 11.18 -9.82 -5.18
CA SER A 42 12.27 -10.49 -4.45
C SER A 42 11.89 -10.95 -3.05
N THR A 43 10.98 -10.24 -2.35
CA THR A 43 10.70 -10.52 -0.94
C THR A 43 9.27 -10.96 -0.64
N LEU A 44 8.32 -10.71 -1.54
CA LEU A 44 6.89 -10.99 -1.35
C LEU A 44 6.40 -10.51 0.03
N PRO A 45 6.26 -9.20 0.23
CA PRO A 45 5.79 -8.67 1.52
C PRO A 45 4.40 -9.20 1.87
N ASP A 46 4.06 -9.15 3.15
CA ASP A 46 2.75 -9.63 3.65
C ASP A 46 1.65 -8.59 3.43
N LEU A 47 2.03 -7.32 3.32
CA LEU A 47 1.09 -6.21 3.18
C LEU A 47 1.77 -5.07 2.42
N ILE A 48 0.98 -4.38 1.60
CA ILE A 48 1.43 -3.19 0.88
C ILE A 48 0.56 -2.00 1.29
N ILE A 49 1.19 -0.90 1.69
CA ILE A 49 0.53 0.39 1.93
C ILE A 49 1.09 1.36 0.90
N SER A 50 0.25 1.86 0.01
CA SER A 50 0.71 2.69 -1.10
C SER A 50 -0.08 3.97 -1.23
N ASP A 51 0.63 5.09 -1.46
CA ASP A 51 0.02 6.32 -1.93
C ASP A 51 -0.65 6.02 -3.28
N CYS A 52 -1.76 6.68 -3.55
CA CYS A 52 -2.48 6.51 -4.81
C CYS A 52 -1.77 7.18 -5.98
N LEU A 53 -1.20 8.37 -5.75
CA LEU A 53 -0.58 9.19 -6.79
C LEU A 53 0.91 9.32 -6.54
N LEU A 54 1.70 8.75 -7.42
CA LEU A 54 3.16 8.79 -7.39
C LEU A 54 3.65 9.51 -8.64
N TYR A 55 4.92 9.90 -8.68
CA TYR A 55 5.45 10.63 -9.83
C TYR A 55 5.29 9.82 -11.12
N GLY A 56 4.44 10.33 -12.04
CA GLY A 56 4.21 9.72 -13.34
C GLY A 56 3.46 8.39 -13.33
N GLU A 57 3.09 7.87 -12.17
CA GLU A 57 2.42 6.59 -12.03
C GLU A 57 1.38 6.64 -10.92
N THR A 58 0.48 5.66 -10.92
CA THR A 58 -0.54 5.53 -9.86
C THR A 58 -0.47 4.13 -9.26
N VAL A 59 -1.10 3.95 -8.10
CA VAL A 59 -1.22 2.64 -7.47
C VAL A 59 -1.99 1.66 -8.37
N ILE A 60 -2.83 2.16 -9.28
CA ILE A 60 -3.56 1.31 -10.22
C ILE A 60 -2.58 0.57 -11.13
N ASP A 61 -1.51 1.23 -11.57
CA ASP A 61 -0.46 0.58 -12.37
C ASP A 61 0.14 -0.61 -11.61
N LEU A 62 0.38 -0.44 -10.33
CA LEU A 62 0.88 -1.53 -9.48
C LEU A 62 -0.14 -2.66 -9.35
N LEU A 63 -1.40 -2.32 -9.09
CA LEU A 63 -2.48 -3.30 -8.93
C LEU A 63 -2.67 -4.14 -10.19
N VAL A 64 -2.66 -3.51 -11.36
CA VAL A 64 -2.76 -4.21 -12.64
C VAL A 64 -1.58 -5.15 -12.84
N TRP A 65 -0.37 -4.67 -12.57
CA TRP A 65 0.84 -5.49 -12.68
C TRP A 65 0.80 -6.70 -11.75
N MET A 66 0.38 -6.51 -10.48
CA MET A 66 0.25 -7.60 -9.53
C MET A 66 -0.73 -8.66 -10.02
N LYS A 67 -1.86 -8.23 -10.56
CA LYS A 67 -2.88 -9.14 -11.09
C LYS A 67 -2.31 -9.97 -12.26
N LEU A 68 -1.57 -9.35 -13.16
CA LEU A 68 -0.95 -10.04 -14.29
C LEU A 68 0.12 -11.02 -13.83
N GLN A 69 0.82 -10.72 -12.75
CA GLN A 69 1.84 -11.60 -12.17
C GLN A 69 1.25 -12.64 -11.20
N ARG A 70 -0.05 -12.62 -10.97
CA ARG A 70 -0.75 -13.51 -10.03
C ARG A 70 -0.21 -13.37 -8.60
N ILE A 71 0.12 -12.14 -8.21
CA ILE A 71 0.58 -11.83 -6.86
C ILE A 71 -0.63 -11.42 -6.03
N ASP A 72 -0.91 -12.18 -4.98
CA ASP A 72 -2.05 -11.96 -4.10
C ASP A 72 -1.58 -11.49 -2.72
N ILE A 73 -1.30 -10.19 -2.64
CA ILE A 73 -0.89 -9.52 -1.41
C ILE A 73 -1.92 -8.43 -1.13
N PRO A 74 -2.42 -8.29 0.11
CA PRO A 74 -3.35 -7.21 0.44
C PRO A 74 -2.70 -5.83 0.22
N VAL A 75 -3.46 -4.93 -0.41
CA VAL A 75 -3.01 -3.57 -0.72
C VAL A 75 -3.97 -2.56 -0.07
N ILE A 76 -3.41 -1.69 0.75
CA ILE A 76 -4.11 -0.54 1.30
C ILE A 76 -3.65 0.69 0.52
N ALA A 77 -4.59 1.34 -0.16
CA ALA A 77 -4.31 2.60 -0.86
C ALA A 77 -4.61 3.77 0.08
N VAL A 78 -3.71 4.74 0.13
CA VAL A 78 -3.89 5.95 0.93
C VAL A 78 -3.74 7.17 0.05
N SER A 79 -4.42 8.26 0.39
CA SER A 79 -4.34 9.51 -0.36
C SER A 79 -4.44 10.72 0.56
N ALA A 80 -3.71 11.78 0.23
CA ALA A 80 -3.81 13.04 0.95
C ALA A 80 -5.13 13.77 0.64
N ALA A 81 -5.77 13.45 -0.48
CA ALA A 81 -7.02 14.06 -0.89
C ALA A 81 -8.12 13.00 -0.97
N ALA A 82 -9.21 13.19 -0.23
CA ALA A 82 -10.37 12.33 -0.32
C ALA A 82 -11.06 12.58 -1.68
N ASP A 83 -11.18 11.52 -2.47
CA ASP A 83 -11.77 11.58 -3.81
C ASP A 83 -12.53 10.26 -4.04
N GLU A 84 -13.85 10.36 -4.16
CA GLU A 84 -14.70 9.18 -4.36
C GLU A 84 -14.40 8.46 -5.67
N ALA A 85 -14.10 9.20 -6.73
CA ALA A 85 -13.77 8.60 -8.02
C ALA A 85 -12.47 7.81 -7.95
N LEU A 86 -11.46 8.36 -7.29
CA LEU A 86 -10.18 7.69 -7.08
C LEU A 86 -10.36 6.46 -6.20
N SER A 87 -11.10 6.59 -5.10
CA SER A 87 -11.40 5.47 -4.20
C SER A 87 -12.07 4.33 -4.96
N ALA A 88 -13.11 4.62 -5.74
CA ALA A 88 -13.80 3.62 -6.53
C ALA A 88 -12.88 2.93 -7.54
N ALA A 89 -12.01 3.71 -8.20
CA ALA A 89 -11.08 3.18 -9.20
C ALA A 89 -10.04 2.24 -8.59
N VAL A 90 -9.47 2.59 -7.44
CA VAL A 90 -8.45 1.73 -6.81
C VAL A 90 -9.06 0.45 -6.27
N ILE A 91 -10.26 0.51 -5.69
CA ILE A 91 -10.97 -0.68 -5.21
C ILE A 91 -11.34 -1.59 -6.39
N LYS A 92 -11.86 -1.02 -7.48
CA LYS A 92 -12.21 -1.78 -8.69
C LYS A 92 -10.99 -2.52 -9.25
N ASN A 93 -9.81 -1.93 -9.15
CA ASN A 93 -8.57 -2.52 -9.67
C ASN A 93 -7.88 -3.46 -8.69
N GLY A 94 -8.46 -3.72 -7.53
CA GLY A 94 -7.98 -4.76 -6.64
C GLY A 94 -7.41 -4.32 -5.30
N ALA A 95 -7.42 -3.03 -4.97
CA ALA A 95 -7.04 -2.60 -3.62
C ALA A 95 -8.07 -3.11 -2.61
N ASP A 96 -7.62 -3.58 -1.47
CA ASP A 96 -8.49 -4.08 -0.41
C ASP A 96 -9.23 -2.95 0.29
N CYS A 97 -8.56 -1.82 0.48
CA CYS A 97 -9.12 -0.64 1.13
C CYS A 97 -8.53 0.64 0.57
N PHE A 98 -9.26 1.74 0.78
CA PHE A 98 -8.79 3.09 0.51
C PHE A 98 -9.02 3.93 1.75
N TYR A 99 -8.01 4.67 2.19
CA TYR A 99 -8.10 5.59 3.33
C TYR A 99 -7.53 6.96 2.98
N ASP A 100 -8.15 8.00 3.55
CA ASP A 100 -7.52 9.32 3.65
C ASP A 100 -6.33 9.19 4.61
N LYS A 101 -5.17 9.75 4.24
CA LYS A 101 -3.96 9.69 5.07
C LYS A 101 -4.16 10.22 6.48
N LEU A 102 -5.05 11.21 6.66
CA LEU A 102 -5.33 11.77 7.97
C LEU A 102 -6.08 10.81 8.89
N ASN A 103 -6.84 9.88 8.31
CA ASN A 103 -7.67 8.94 9.05
C ASN A 103 -7.08 7.54 9.13
N PHE A 104 -5.99 7.29 8.41
CA PHE A 104 -5.38 5.97 8.40
C PHE A 104 -4.51 5.75 9.65
N THR A 105 -4.76 4.63 10.33
CA THR A 105 -3.93 4.17 11.45
C THR A 105 -3.60 2.70 11.23
N LEU A 106 -2.48 2.24 11.77
CA LEU A 106 -2.05 0.85 11.59
C LEU A 106 -2.99 -0.16 12.24
N SER A 107 -3.83 0.26 13.19
CA SER A 107 -4.85 -0.63 13.78
C SER A 107 -5.85 -1.13 12.75
N LYS A 108 -6.07 -0.38 11.67
CA LYS A 108 -6.99 -0.79 10.59
C LYS A 108 -6.46 -1.95 9.75
N ILE A 109 -5.17 -2.23 9.83
CA ILE A 109 -4.53 -3.31 9.07
C ILE A 109 -5.13 -4.67 9.43
N TYR A 110 -5.46 -4.89 10.70
CA TYR A 110 -6.02 -6.18 11.13
C TYR A 110 -7.34 -6.50 10.41
N GLU A 111 -8.19 -5.51 10.22
CA GLU A 111 -9.45 -5.68 9.48
C GLU A 111 -9.18 -6.03 8.01
N VAL A 112 -8.19 -5.38 7.42
CA VAL A 112 -7.82 -5.62 6.02
C VAL A 112 -7.29 -7.03 5.82
N LEU A 113 -6.39 -7.48 6.70
CA LEU A 113 -5.83 -8.82 6.63
C LEU A 113 -6.91 -9.89 6.79
N GLU A 114 -7.84 -9.69 7.70
CA GLU A 114 -8.95 -10.61 7.92
C GLU A 114 -9.85 -10.73 6.70
N LYS A 115 -10.22 -9.61 6.09
CA LYS A 115 -11.06 -9.58 4.90
C LYS A 115 -10.37 -10.18 3.68
N HIS A 116 -9.08 -9.97 3.53
CA HIS A 116 -8.33 -10.48 2.39
C HIS A 116 -8.31 -12.01 2.38
N GLN A 117 -8.25 -12.62 3.55
CA GLN A 117 -8.24 -14.08 3.70
C GLN A 117 -9.61 -14.72 3.50
N SER A 118 -10.67 -13.92 3.54
CA SER A 118 -12.03 -14.37 3.29
C SER A 118 -12.30 -14.45 1.81
#